data_95cd76c923bed2fd17ead0e0d4709818
#
_entry.id   95cd76c923bed2fd17ead0e0d4709818
#
_cell.length_a   1.000
_cell.length_b   1.000
_cell.length_c   1.000
_cell.angle_alpha   90.00
_cell.angle_beta   90.00
_cell.angle_gamma   90.00
#
_symmetry.space_group_name_H-M   'P 1'
#
loop_
_entity.id
_entity.type
_entity.pdbx_description
1 polymer ?
#
loop_
_entity_poly.entity_id
_entity_poly.type
_entity_poly.pdbx_seq_one_letter_code
_entity_poly.pdbx_strand_id
1 'polypeptide(L)'
;MAKELKFREEARSAMLKGVNTLANAVRVTLGPKGRNVVLQKMYGSPVITKDGVTVAREIDLKDKYENMGAQMVREVASKTNDTAGDGTTTATVLAQAIYREGVKNVTAGANPMSLQRGIQMAAEAAVAELERMSKKVKGKEELANVATVSANNDRQIGQLISEAMEQVGKDGVVTVEESKTLQTELDIVEGMQFDRGYLSPYFATNPDRMECVLEDPLILLHEKKISAMRELLPVLEQSAGQGRALLIIAEDIEGDALATLVVNKLRGTIKVCAVKAPAFGDRRKAILEDLAVLTGGRVIAEDLGIKLESVQVTDLGSAKRIIVDKDNTTIVEGAGEAKAIQGRVGAIRAQIAETTSDYDGEKLQERLAKLAGGVAVVKVGAATETAMKEIKMRVEDALNATKAAAQEGIVPGGGVALMRAAKALDKLEVEDGDVQTGIRIVRRALEEPLRRIAENAGIDGAIAAGRVEDSKGAKGLNAATGEYEDLVAAGIIDPTKVVRTALQNAASIAGLLLTTDAAVTDAPEPKRAAPQGHGGEDYDY
;
A
#
# COMPACT_ATOMS: atom_id res chain seq x y z
N MET A 1 18.83 1.44 -30.27
CA MET A 1 19.13 2.81 -29.80
C MET A 1 20.54 2.83 -29.24
N ALA A 2 21.33 3.90 -29.49
CA ALA A 2 22.64 4.08 -28.88
C ALA A 2 22.49 4.29 -27.36
N LYS A 3 23.49 3.86 -26.60
CA LYS A 3 23.53 4.04 -25.15
C LYS A 3 24.58 5.06 -24.76
N GLU A 4 24.30 5.81 -23.72
CA GLU A 4 25.22 6.73 -23.06
C GLU A 4 25.54 6.15 -21.69
N LEU A 5 26.81 6.21 -21.31
CA LEU A 5 27.31 5.62 -20.08
C LEU A 5 28.01 6.68 -19.22
N LYS A 6 27.78 6.60 -17.91
CA LYS A 6 28.56 7.30 -16.89
C LYS A 6 29.13 6.26 -15.92
N PHE A 7 30.32 6.56 -15.41
CA PHE A 7 31.05 5.64 -14.54
C PHE A 7 31.41 6.28 -13.21
N ARG A 8 31.60 5.44 -12.20
CA ARG A 8 32.16 5.82 -10.89
C ARG A 8 31.51 7.06 -10.26
N GLU A 9 32.32 8.04 -9.92
CA GLU A 9 31.90 9.24 -9.21
C GLU A 9 30.89 10.09 -10.02
N GLU A 10 31.06 10.16 -11.34
CA GLU A 10 30.13 10.91 -12.19
C GLU A 10 28.72 10.31 -12.17
N ALA A 11 28.62 8.97 -12.24
CA ALA A 11 27.35 8.26 -12.14
C ALA A 11 26.72 8.42 -10.75
N ARG A 12 27.51 8.21 -9.69
CA ARG A 12 27.03 8.33 -8.30
C ARG A 12 26.58 9.74 -7.94
N SER A 13 27.36 10.77 -8.39
CA SER A 13 27.00 12.17 -8.15
C SER A 13 25.70 12.57 -8.83
N ALA A 14 25.49 12.15 -10.09
CA ALA A 14 24.23 12.42 -10.81
C ALA A 14 23.05 11.72 -10.12
N MET A 15 23.20 10.43 -9.77
CA MET A 15 22.15 9.71 -9.04
C MET A 15 21.84 10.33 -7.67
N LEU A 16 22.88 10.77 -6.92
CA LEU A 16 22.70 11.44 -5.62
C LEU A 16 21.89 12.73 -5.76
N LYS A 17 22.11 13.48 -6.83
CA LYS A 17 21.32 14.70 -7.11
C LYS A 17 19.85 14.36 -7.33
N GLY A 18 19.56 13.30 -8.07
CA GLY A 18 18.20 12.80 -8.26
C GLY A 18 17.55 12.33 -6.95
N VAL A 19 18.25 11.53 -6.16
CA VAL A 19 17.82 11.11 -4.81
C VAL A 19 17.47 12.31 -3.96
N ASN A 20 18.36 13.32 -3.92
CA ASN A 20 18.13 14.53 -3.13
C ASN A 20 16.95 15.35 -3.62
N THR A 21 16.77 15.48 -4.93
CA THR A 21 15.65 16.23 -5.52
C THR A 21 14.31 15.64 -5.11
N LEU A 22 14.13 14.31 -5.27
CA LEU A 22 12.91 13.64 -4.87
C LEU A 22 12.71 13.69 -3.36
N ALA A 23 13.71 13.28 -2.58
CA ALA A 23 13.58 13.23 -1.12
C ALA A 23 13.31 14.60 -0.50
N ASN A 24 13.87 15.68 -1.06
CA ASN A 24 13.61 17.04 -0.60
C ASN A 24 12.16 17.48 -0.84
N ALA A 25 11.52 17.02 -1.92
CA ALA A 25 10.10 17.28 -2.18
C ALA A 25 9.21 16.48 -1.23
N VAL A 26 9.57 15.22 -0.93
CA VAL A 26 8.77 14.34 -0.07
C VAL A 26 8.90 14.73 1.42
N ARG A 27 10.10 14.99 1.92
CA ARG A 27 10.36 15.22 3.36
C ARG A 27 9.62 16.40 3.99
N VAL A 28 9.15 17.36 3.17
CA VAL A 28 8.38 18.53 3.68
C VAL A 28 7.03 18.14 4.26
N THR A 29 6.54 16.94 3.94
CA THR A 29 5.26 16.43 4.41
C THR A 29 5.35 15.77 5.78
N LEU A 30 6.57 15.47 6.29
CA LEU A 30 6.78 14.65 7.48
C LEU A 30 6.39 15.36 8.78
N GLY A 31 5.63 14.66 9.61
CA GLY A 31 5.28 15.07 10.97
C GLY A 31 4.06 16.00 11.06
N PRO A 32 3.63 16.36 12.29
CA PRO A 32 2.37 17.09 12.53
C PRO A 32 2.34 18.49 11.92
N LYS A 33 3.51 19.12 11.74
CA LYS A 33 3.63 20.41 11.06
C LYS A 33 4.19 20.29 9.63
N GLY A 34 4.16 19.08 9.06
CA GLY A 34 4.44 18.85 7.65
C GLY A 34 3.47 19.62 6.75
N ARG A 35 3.95 20.02 5.57
CA ARG A 35 3.21 20.85 4.62
C ARG A 35 2.77 20.04 3.41
N ASN A 36 1.72 20.51 2.76
CA ASN A 36 1.22 19.93 1.52
C ASN A 36 2.18 20.19 0.36
N VAL A 37 2.21 19.24 -0.58
CA VAL A 37 2.80 19.39 -1.89
C VAL A 37 1.69 19.50 -2.91
N VAL A 38 1.86 20.42 -3.89
CA VAL A 38 0.92 20.60 -5.00
C VAL A 38 1.48 19.90 -6.22
N LEU A 39 0.71 19.01 -6.81
CA LEU A 39 1.07 18.20 -7.97
C LEU A 39 0.25 18.63 -9.18
N GLN A 40 0.91 19.01 -10.27
CA GLN A 40 0.23 19.29 -11.52
C GLN A 40 -0.20 17.98 -12.17
N LYS A 41 -1.45 17.93 -12.65
CA LYS A 41 -1.93 16.82 -13.50
C LYS A 41 -2.00 17.24 -14.95
N MET A 42 -1.83 16.29 -15.87
CA MET A 42 -1.98 16.57 -17.31
C MET A 42 -3.41 16.98 -17.66
N TYR A 43 -4.39 16.44 -16.95
CA TYR A 43 -5.81 16.75 -17.09
C TYR A 43 -6.44 16.93 -15.71
N GLY A 44 -7.37 17.88 -15.56
CA GLY A 44 -8.07 18.16 -14.32
C GLY A 44 -7.36 19.16 -13.39
N SER A 45 -7.84 19.27 -12.16
CA SER A 45 -7.29 20.17 -11.15
C SER A 45 -5.98 19.61 -10.55
N PRO A 46 -5.06 20.49 -10.10
CA PRO A 46 -3.90 20.06 -9.32
C PRO A 46 -4.32 19.26 -8.09
N VAL A 47 -3.51 18.25 -7.74
CA VAL A 47 -3.70 17.46 -6.53
C VAL A 47 -2.86 18.07 -5.42
N ILE A 48 -3.46 18.20 -4.23
CA ILE A 48 -2.79 18.65 -3.01
C ILE A 48 -2.71 17.44 -2.08
N THR A 49 -1.51 17.10 -1.62
CA THR A 49 -1.32 15.92 -0.78
C THR A 49 -0.17 16.08 0.20
N LYS A 50 -0.22 15.30 1.30
CA LYS A 50 0.91 15.05 2.22
C LYS A 50 1.45 13.62 2.08
N ASP A 51 0.80 12.76 1.31
CA ASP A 51 1.24 11.38 1.12
C ASP A 51 2.55 11.34 0.33
N GLY A 52 3.57 10.72 0.96
CA GLY A 52 4.92 10.66 0.41
C GLY A 52 5.03 9.82 -0.86
N VAL A 53 4.29 8.72 -0.99
CA VAL A 53 4.33 7.87 -2.20
C VAL A 53 3.68 8.57 -3.38
N THR A 54 2.57 9.27 -3.17
CA THR A 54 1.92 10.06 -4.23
C THR A 54 2.84 11.16 -4.75
N VAL A 55 3.53 11.87 -3.84
CA VAL A 55 4.54 12.86 -4.25
C VAL A 55 5.69 12.21 -5.01
N ALA A 56 6.22 11.10 -4.52
CA ALA A 56 7.36 10.41 -5.13
C ALA A 56 7.04 9.90 -6.55
N ARG A 57 5.83 9.42 -6.79
CA ARG A 57 5.38 8.89 -8.10
C ARG A 57 5.31 9.95 -9.19
N GLU A 58 5.02 11.20 -8.85
CA GLU A 58 4.87 12.31 -9.81
C GLU A 58 6.20 12.97 -10.20
N ILE A 59 7.31 12.62 -9.53
CA ILE A 59 8.59 13.26 -9.79
C ILE A 59 9.37 12.51 -10.86
N ASP A 60 9.43 13.09 -12.06
CA ASP A 60 10.33 12.70 -13.14
C ASP A 60 11.28 13.84 -13.49
N LEU A 61 12.57 13.53 -13.60
CA LEU A 61 13.61 14.51 -13.85
C LEU A 61 14.06 14.48 -15.32
N LYS A 62 14.41 15.64 -15.85
CA LYS A 62 14.84 15.77 -17.26
C LYS A 62 16.17 15.06 -17.55
N ASP A 63 17.13 15.15 -16.62
CA ASP A 63 18.39 14.43 -16.73
C ASP A 63 18.14 12.94 -16.42
N LYS A 64 18.48 12.07 -17.37
CA LYS A 64 18.21 10.63 -17.26
C LYS A 64 18.95 9.96 -16.13
N TYR A 65 20.17 10.41 -15.82
CA TYR A 65 20.97 9.85 -14.73
C TYR A 65 20.46 10.32 -13.35
N GLU A 66 20.09 11.59 -13.23
CA GLU A 66 19.41 12.10 -12.03
C GLU A 66 18.07 11.37 -11.83
N ASN A 67 17.32 11.15 -12.92
CA ASN A 67 16.04 10.44 -12.87
C ASN A 67 16.19 8.99 -12.41
N MET A 68 17.27 8.29 -12.78
CA MET A 68 17.54 6.94 -12.23
C MET A 68 17.65 6.96 -10.70
N GLY A 69 18.36 7.95 -10.13
CA GLY A 69 18.44 8.12 -8.68
C GLY A 69 17.09 8.41 -8.03
N ALA A 70 16.28 9.27 -8.65
CA ALA A 70 14.92 9.56 -8.20
C ALA A 70 14.02 8.30 -8.27
N GLN A 71 14.08 7.53 -9.37
CA GLN A 71 13.30 6.30 -9.53
C GLN A 71 13.64 5.24 -8.47
N MET A 72 14.91 5.11 -8.07
CA MET A 72 15.30 4.17 -7.02
C MET A 72 14.71 4.55 -5.66
N VAL A 73 14.64 5.84 -5.33
CA VAL A 73 13.97 6.28 -4.08
C VAL A 73 12.44 6.20 -4.20
N ARG A 74 11.88 6.41 -5.39
CA ARG A 74 10.46 6.13 -5.66
C ARG A 74 10.13 4.67 -5.37
N GLU A 75 11.01 3.74 -5.75
CA GLU A 75 10.84 2.31 -5.45
C GLU A 75 10.81 2.05 -3.95
N VAL A 76 11.66 2.72 -3.14
CA VAL A 76 11.62 2.64 -1.68
C VAL A 76 10.24 3.03 -1.14
N ALA A 77 9.70 4.17 -1.58
CA ALA A 77 8.39 4.65 -1.16
C ALA A 77 7.27 3.68 -1.57
N SER A 78 7.30 3.21 -2.83
CA SER A 78 6.29 2.27 -3.37
C SER A 78 6.30 0.93 -2.63
N LYS A 79 7.47 0.32 -2.41
CA LYS A 79 7.59 -0.94 -1.66
C LYS A 79 7.14 -0.81 -0.20
N THR A 80 7.40 0.33 0.41
CA THR A 80 6.96 0.60 1.78
C THR A 80 5.44 0.72 1.84
N ASN A 81 4.85 1.42 0.88
CA ASN A 81 3.40 1.49 0.72
C ASN A 81 2.77 0.11 0.49
N ASP A 82 3.32 -0.70 -0.42
CA ASP A 82 2.79 -2.04 -0.75
C ASP A 82 2.81 -3.00 0.46
N THR A 83 3.78 -2.84 1.37
CA THR A 83 3.99 -3.76 2.50
C THR A 83 3.29 -3.29 3.77
N ALA A 84 3.32 -1.99 4.06
CA ALA A 84 2.85 -1.42 5.32
C ALA A 84 1.71 -0.39 5.14
N GLY A 85 1.51 0.13 3.94
CA GLY A 85 0.47 1.10 3.60
C GLY A 85 0.67 2.50 4.18
N ASP A 86 1.80 2.74 4.88
CA ASP A 86 2.20 4.01 5.49
C ASP A 86 3.73 4.05 5.66
N GLY A 87 4.29 5.16 6.15
CA GLY A 87 5.73 5.33 6.42
C GLY A 87 6.58 5.64 5.19
N THR A 88 5.99 5.96 4.06
CA THR A 88 6.65 6.22 2.77
C THR A 88 7.60 7.41 2.83
N THR A 89 7.23 8.47 3.53
CA THR A 89 8.07 9.64 3.76
C THR A 89 9.28 9.31 4.64
N THR A 90 9.09 8.55 5.72
CA THR A 90 10.18 8.09 6.61
C THR A 90 11.17 7.23 5.85
N ALA A 91 10.68 6.28 5.03
CA ALA A 91 11.53 5.43 4.19
C ALA A 91 12.36 6.24 3.19
N THR A 92 11.77 7.24 2.55
CA THR A 92 12.45 8.16 1.63
C THR A 92 13.56 8.96 2.33
N VAL A 93 13.29 9.48 3.52
CA VAL A 93 14.27 10.24 4.33
C VAL A 93 15.42 9.35 4.75
N LEU A 94 15.16 8.13 5.21
CA LEU A 94 16.18 7.16 5.58
C LEU A 94 17.05 6.76 4.37
N ALA A 95 16.44 6.47 3.21
CA ALA A 95 17.17 6.13 2.00
C ALA A 95 18.10 7.26 1.55
N GLN A 96 17.60 8.51 1.56
CA GLN A 96 18.43 9.69 1.28
C GLN A 96 19.62 9.79 2.24
N ALA A 97 19.37 9.62 3.54
CA ALA A 97 20.41 9.77 4.56
C ALA A 97 21.49 8.69 4.41
N ILE A 98 21.10 7.41 4.26
CA ILE A 98 22.03 6.30 4.09
C ILE A 98 22.86 6.48 2.81
N TYR A 99 22.19 6.78 1.68
CA TYR A 99 22.90 6.94 0.41
C TYR A 99 23.84 8.15 0.41
N ARG A 100 23.41 9.29 0.95
CA ARG A 100 24.23 10.51 1.05
C ARG A 100 25.49 10.28 1.88
N GLU A 101 25.37 9.67 3.04
CA GLU A 101 26.54 9.37 3.89
C GLU A 101 27.40 8.25 3.27
N GLY A 102 26.79 7.26 2.63
CA GLY A 102 27.49 6.20 1.92
C GLY A 102 28.36 6.73 0.77
N VAL A 103 27.82 7.60 -0.09
CA VAL A 103 28.57 8.19 -1.22
C VAL A 103 29.80 8.96 -0.73
N LYS A 104 29.72 9.70 0.39
CA LYS A 104 30.88 10.40 0.97
C LYS A 104 32.02 9.42 1.31
N ASN A 105 31.68 8.29 1.92
CA ASN A 105 32.65 7.28 2.32
C ASN A 105 33.23 6.53 1.11
N VAL A 106 32.42 6.21 0.09
CA VAL A 106 32.90 5.61 -1.17
C VAL A 106 33.86 6.56 -1.89
N THR A 107 33.53 7.85 -1.95
CA THR A 107 34.41 8.87 -2.54
C THR A 107 35.73 9.02 -1.74
N ALA A 108 35.68 8.79 -0.43
CA ALA A 108 36.87 8.76 0.43
C ALA A 108 37.71 7.45 0.31
N GLY A 109 37.26 6.48 -0.51
CA GLY A 109 38.02 5.26 -0.80
C GLY A 109 37.55 4.00 -0.07
N ALA A 110 36.45 4.06 0.70
CA ALA A 110 35.86 2.87 1.34
C ALA A 110 35.31 1.89 0.29
N ASN A 111 35.40 0.61 0.57
CA ASN A 111 34.88 -0.45 -0.30
C ASN A 111 33.33 -0.47 -0.29
N PRO A 112 32.66 -0.24 -1.43
CA PRO A 112 31.20 -0.17 -1.48
C PRO A 112 30.50 -1.46 -1.04
N MET A 113 31.10 -2.62 -1.33
CA MET A 113 30.54 -3.93 -0.96
C MET A 113 30.62 -4.19 0.55
N SER A 114 31.72 -3.78 1.19
CA SER A 114 31.87 -3.83 2.66
C SER A 114 30.91 -2.85 3.34
N LEU A 115 30.76 -1.62 2.80
CA LEU A 115 29.76 -0.66 3.28
C LEU A 115 28.35 -1.22 3.20
N GLN A 116 27.97 -1.81 2.06
CA GLN A 116 26.64 -2.42 1.87
C GLN A 116 26.40 -3.52 2.91
N ARG A 117 27.38 -4.40 3.16
CA ARG A 117 27.28 -5.45 4.18
C ARG A 117 27.06 -4.85 5.58
N GLY A 118 27.81 -3.79 5.93
CA GLY A 118 27.64 -3.09 7.20
C GLY A 118 26.27 -2.41 7.34
N ILE A 119 25.76 -1.81 6.26
CA ILE A 119 24.42 -1.23 6.21
C ILE A 119 23.36 -2.30 6.45
N GLN A 120 23.47 -3.47 5.82
CA GLN A 120 22.53 -4.55 6.00
C GLN A 120 22.55 -5.11 7.42
N MET A 121 23.73 -5.40 7.99
CA MET A 121 23.89 -5.85 9.37
C MET A 121 23.29 -4.85 10.37
N ALA A 122 23.49 -3.57 10.15
CA ALA A 122 22.94 -2.53 11.00
C ALA A 122 21.41 -2.44 10.89
N ALA A 123 20.86 -2.55 9.69
CA ALA A 123 19.42 -2.56 9.48
C ALA A 123 18.75 -3.75 10.20
N GLU A 124 19.31 -4.95 10.07
CA GLU A 124 18.84 -6.17 10.75
C GLU A 124 18.86 -6.02 12.27
N ALA A 125 19.97 -5.50 12.83
CA ALA A 125 20.08 -5.29 14.27
C ALA A 125 19.11 -4.21 14.80
N ALA A 126 18.93 -3.12 14.05
CA ALA A 126 17.96 -2.09 14.41
C ALA A 126 16.52 -2.59 14.33
N VAL A 127 16.18 -3.42 13.33
CA VAL A 127 14.87 -4.06 13.21
C VAL A 127 14.61 -4.99 14.39
N ALA A 128 15.57 -5.85 14.75
CA ALA A 128 15.43 -6.72 15.93
C ALA A 128 15.19 -5.93 17.23
N GLU A 129 15.83 -4.76 17.38
CA GLU A 129 15.60 -3.89 18.53
C GLU A 129 14.23 -3.20 18.48
N LEU A 130 13.74 -2.79 17.29
CA LEU A 130 12.38 -2.27 17.12
C LEU A 130 11.32 -3.32 17.51
N GLU A 131 11.50 -4.57 17.08
CA GLU A 131 10.61 -5.69 17.42
C GLU A 131 10.64 -5.96 18.94
N ARG A 132 11.83 -5.91 19.56
CA ARG A 132 11.97 -6.06 21.01
C ARG A 132 11.29 -4.95 21.81
N MET A 133 11.28 -3.73 21.29
CA MET A 133 10.61 -2.58 21.91
C MET A 133 9.10 -2.58 21.68
N SER A 134 8.63 -3.32 20.70
CA SER A 134 7.22 -3.35 20.31
C SER A 134 6.32 -3.80 21.46
N LYS A 135 5.17 -3.13 21.58
CA LYS A 135 4.12 -3.49 22.53
C LYS A 135 2.84 -3.81 21.78
N LYS A 136 2.17 -4.88 22.14
CA LYS A 136 0.85 -5.20 21.56
C LYS A 136 -0.15 -4.10 21.90
N VAL A 137 -0.98 -3.74 20.94
CA VAL A 137 -2.08 -2.80 21.12
C VAL A 137 -3.09 -3.35 22.12
N LYS A 138 -3.46 -2.56 23.13
CA LYS A 138 -4.29 -3.00 24.25
C LYS A 138 -5.76 -2.62 24.16
N GLY A 139 -6.16 -1.78 23.21
CA GLY A 139 -7.55 -1.37 23.10
C GLY A 139 -7.82 -0.27 22.09
N LYS A 140 -9.07 0.19 22.10
CA LYS A 140 -9.61 1.18 21.17
C LYS A 140 -8.84 2.52 21.19
N GLU A 141 -8.43 2.97 22.37
CA GLU A 141 -7.73 4.24 22.53
C GLU A 141 -6.37 4.25 21.84
N GLU A 142 -5.58 3.17 21.97
CA GLU A 142 -4.29 3.06 21.30
C GLU A 142 -4.47 2.97 19.77
N LEU A 143 -5.50 2.27 19.26
CA LEU A 143 -5.83 2.26 17.83
C LEU A 143 -6.23 3.65 17.34
N ALA A 144 -7.06 4.38 18.10
CA ALA A 144 -7.43 5.75 17.77
C ALA A 144 -6.22 6.69 17.74
N ASN A 145 -5.26 6.50 18.65
CA ASN A 145 -4.02 7.28 18.69
C ASN A 145 -3.14 7.00 17.46
N VAL A 146 -2.95 5.73 17.09
CA VAL A 146 -2.23 5.36 15.85
C VAL A 146 -2.89 6.02 14.63
N ALA A 147 -4.20 5.84 14.48
CA ALA A 147 -4.94 6.43 13.37
C ALA A 147 -4.86 7.97 13.35
N THR A 148 -4.91 8.61 14.52
CA THR A 148 -4.77 10.07 14.65
C THR A 148 -3.39 10.53 14.17
N VAL A 149 -2.32 9.88 14.60
CA VAL A 149 -0.94 10.23 14.20
C VAL A 149 -0.76 10.08 12.70
N SER A 150 -1.19 8.96 12.12
CA SER A 150 -1.10 8.70 10.68
C SER A 150 -1.99 9.65 9.87
N ALA A 151 -3.16 10.05 10.41
CA ALA A 151 -4.04 11.06 9.81
C ALA A 151 -3.55 12.52 10.01
N ASN A 152 -2.26 12.76 10.25
CA ASN A 152 -1.71 14.10 10.49
C ASN A 152 -2.33 14.84 11.71
N ASN A 153 -2.54 14.14 12.81
CA ASN A 153 -3.16 14.61 14.06
C ASN A 153 -4.67 14.94 13.95
N ASP A 154 -5.36 14.36 12.98
CA ASP A 154 -6.81 14.47 12.87
C ASP A 154 -7.50 13.46 13.80
N ARG A 155 -7.95 13.93 14.97
CA ARG A 155 -8.62 13.10 15.98
C ARG A 155 -9.97 12.55 15.51
N GLN A 156 -10.67 13.26 14.61
CA GLN A 156 -11.96 12.80 14.10
C GLN A 156 -11.77 11.56 13.23
N ILE A 157 -10.79 11.59 12.35
CA ILE A 157 -10.40 10.42 11.55
C ILE A 157 -9.94 9.28 12.48
N GLY A 158 -9.11 9.59 13.49
CA GLY A 158 -8.62 8.59 14.44
C GLY A 158 -9.74 7.86 15.17
N GLN A 159 -10.74 8.58 15.66
CA GLN A 159 -11.91 8.00 16.33
C GLN A 159 -12.75 7.16 15.36
N LEU A 160 -13.01 7.67 14.15
CA LEU A 160 -13.80 7.00 13.13
C LEU A 160 -13.20 5.65 12.74
N ILE A 161 -11.89 5.60 12.50
CA ILE A 161 -11.18 4.35 12.15
C ILE A 161 -11.19 3.38 13.31
N SER A 162 -10.96 3.85 14.53
CA SER A 162 -11.01 3.00 15.74
C SER A 162 -12.39 2.41 15.96
N GLU A 163 -13.46 3.19 15.72
CA GLU A 163 -14.84 2.71 15.78
C GLU A 163 -15.13 1.68 14.69
N ALA A 164 -14.73 1.96 13.45
CA ALA A 164 -14.87 1.02 12.34
C ALA A 164 -14.22 -0.33 12.66
N MET A 165 -12.96 -0.32 13.14
CA MET A 165 -12.22 -1.53 13.52
C MET A 165 -12.86 -2.29 14.69
N GLU A 166 -13.46 -1.58 15.65
CA GLU A 166 -14.17 -2.21 16.76
C GLU A 166 -15.44 -2.93 16.30
N GLN A 167 -16.20 -2.30 15.40
CA GLN A 167 -17.47 -2.86 14.93
C GLN A 167 -17.31 -4.10 14.06
N VAL A 168 -16.32 -4.10 13.15
CA VAL A 168 -16.06 -5.26 12.30
C VAL A 168 -15.15 -6.31 12.95
N GLY A 169 -14.47 -5.96 14.06
CA GLY A 169 -13.54 -6.85 14.75
C GLY A 169 -12.16 -6.93 14.10
N LYS A 170 -11.30 -7.81 14.66
CA LYS A 170 -9.87 -7.91 14.26
C LYS A 170 -9.67 -8.38 12.81
N ASP A 171 -10.54 -9.26 12.34
CA ASP A 171 -10.50 -9.86 11.01
C ASP A 171 -11.48 -9.18 10.05
N GLY A 172 -12.15 -8.13 10.51
CA GLY A 172 -13.12 -7.38 9.74
C GLY A 172 -12.49 -6.46 8.72
N VAL A 173 -13.26 -6.09 7.72
CA VAL A 173 -12.82 -5.29 6.59
C VAL A 173 -13.31 -3.86 6.74
N VAL A 174 -12.40 -2.91 6.57
CA VAL A 174 -12.73 -1.49 6.46
C VAL A 174 -12.33 -1.01 5.08
N THR A 175 -13.26 -0.38 4.37
CA THR A 175 -13.06 0.25 3.05
C THR A 175 -13.30 1.74 3.12
N VAL A 176 -12.74 2.49 2.18
CA VAL A 176 -12.88 3.94 2.11
C VAL A 176 -13.49 4.32 0.77
N GLU A 177 -14.60 5.05 0.81
CA GLU A 177 -15.34 5.47 -0.38
C GLU A 177 -15.53 6.99 -0.42
N GLU A 178 -15.77 7.52 -1.61
CA GLU A 178 -16.14 8.91 -1.80
C GLU A 178 -17.64 9.10 -1.55
N SER A 179 -18.00 10.08 -0.72
CA SER A 179 -19.39 10.47 -0.46
C SER A 179 -19.83 11.61 -1.36
N LYS A 180 -21.13 11.68 -1.59
CA LYS A 180 -21.77 12.86 -2.22
C LYS A 180 -22.17 13.93 -1.18
N THR A 181 -22.03 13.62 0.12
CA THR A 181 -22.32 14.53 1.22
C THR A 181 -21.10 15.36 1.62
N LEU A 182 -21.29 16.37 2.46
CA LEU A 182 -20.19 17.17 2.99
C LEU A 182 -19.52 16.54 4.22
N GLN A 183 -20.15 15.55 4.83
CA GLN A 183 -19.69 14.92 6.07
C GLN A 183 -19.08 13.55 5.78
N THR A 184 -18.07 13.21 6.57
CA THR A 184 -17.50 11.85 6.57
C THR A 184 -18.32 10.99 7.54
N GLU A 185 -18.79 9.85 7.08
CA GLU A 185 -19.69 8.95 7.79
C GLU A 185 -19.16 7.52 7.79
N LEU A 186 -19.55 6.73 8.78
CA LEU A 186 -19.24 5.31 8.90
C LEU A 186 -20.52 4.50 8.73
N ASP A 187 -20.55 3.62 7.75
CA ASP A 187 -21.64 2.66 7.55
C ASP A 187 -21.11 1.24 7.74
N ILE A 188 -21.94 0.36 8.30
CA ILE A 188 -21.67 -1.08 8.34
C ILE A 188 -22.64 -1.74 7.37
N VAL A 189 -22.09 -2.48 6.43
CA VAL A 189 -22.85 -3.14 5.37
C VAL A 189 -22.54 -4.63 5.32
N GLU A 190 -23.44 -5.40 4.77
CA GLU A 190 -23.22 -6.82 4.46
C GLU A 190 -22.08 -6.93 3.44
N GLY A 191 -21.08 -7.76 3.74
CA GLY A 191 -19.94 -7.90 2.86
C GLY A 191 -18.92 -8.90 3.39
N MET A 192 -17.95 -9.22 2.55
CA MET A 192 -16.91 -10.20 2.88
C MET A 192 -15.64 -9.94 2.09
N GLN A 193 -14.49 -10.19 2.71
CA GLN A 193 -13.20 -10.25 2.02
C GLN A 193 -12.62 -11.66 2.08
N PHE A 194 -11.98 -12.08 0.99
CA PHE A 194 -11.19 -13.30 0.94
C PHE A 194 -9.85 -13.09 0.24
N ASP A 195 -8.88 -13.90 0.60
CA ASP A 195 -7.48 -13.85 0.20
C ASP A 195 -7.22 -14.46 -1.19
N ARG A 196 -7.81 -13.87 -2.22
CA ARG A 196 -7.53 -14.14 -3.63
C ARG A 196 -7.67 -12.85 -4.42
N GLY A 197 -6.63 -12.46 -5.12
CA GLY A 197 -6.61 -11.33 -6.03
C GLY A 197 -6.94 -11.71 -7.47
N TYR A 198 -6.85 -10.74 -8.36
CA TYR A 198 -7.12 -10.94 -9.78
C TYR A 198 -6.10 -11.89 -10.44
N LEU A 199 -6.56 -12.67 -11.41
CA LEU A 199 -5.73 -13.60 -12.17
C LEU A 199 -4.77 -12.91 -13.16
N SER A 200 -5.00 -11.65 -13.46
CA SER A 200 -4.15 -10.86 -14.35
C SER A 200 -4.17 -9.39 -13.95
N PRO A 201 -2.98 -8.73 -13.89
CA PRO A 201 -2.89 -7.29 -13.63
C PRO A 201 -3.66 -6.44 -14.64
N TYR A 202 -3.88 -6.97 -15.82
CA TYR A 202 -4.65 -6.30 -16.88
C TYR A 202 -6.14 -6.12 -16.53
N PHE A 203 -6.66 -6.78 -15.50
CA PHE A 203 -8.00 -6.52 -14.99
C PHE A 203 -8.10 -5.22 -14.18
N ALA A 204 -6.99 -4.67 -13.70
CA ALA A 204 -6.99 -3.42 -12.95
C ALA A 204 -7.71 -2.29 -13.72
N THR A 205 -8.61 -1.59 -13.03
CA THR A 205 -9.32 -0.41 -13.53
C THR A 205 -8.65 0.87 -13.05
N ASN A 206 -7.89 0.80 -11.95
CA ASN A 206 -7.06 1.85 -11.41
C ASN A 206 -5.58 1.43 -11.48
N PRO A 207 -4.81 1.91 -12.46
CA PRO A 207 -3.39 1.54 -12.61
C PRO A 207 -2.50 2.04 -11.46
N ASP A 208 -2.82 3.18 -10.86
CA ASP A 208 -2.01 3.78 -9.79
C ASP A 208 -2.04 2.93 -8.51
N ARG A 209 -3.17 2.29 -8.24
CA ARG A 209 -3.39 1.42 -7.08
C ARG A 209 -3.29 -0.06 -7.41
N MET A 210 -3.23 -0.41 -8.68
CA MET A 210 -3.31 -1.79 -9.14
C MET A 210 -4.55 -2.52 -8.60
N GLU A 211 -5.71 -1.84 -8.62
CA GLU A 211 -7.00 -2.34 -8.16
C GLU A 211 -8.00 -2.43 -9.31
N CYS A 212 -8.82 -3.47 -9.28
CA CYS A 212 -10.01 -3.58 -10.12
C CYS A 212 -11.23 -3.24 -9.28
N VAL A 213 -11.90 -2.14 -9.59
CA VAL A 213 -13.14 -1.72 -8.94
C VAL A 213 -14.29 -1.92 -9.92
N LEU A 214 -15.29 -2.70 -9.48
CA LEU A 214 -16.51 -2.99 -10.24
C LEU A 214 -17.71 -2.42 -9.47
N GLU A 215 -18.48 -1.55 -10.12
CA GLU A 215 -19.72 -0.98 -9.58
C GLU A 215 -20.92 -1.76 -10.10
N ASP A 216 -21.85 -2.07 -9.21
CA ASP A 216 -23.06 -2.87 -9.47
C ASP A 216 -22.82 -4.16 -10.29
N PRO A 217 -21.76 -4.94 -9.99
CA PRO A 217 -21.41 -6.10 -10.80
C PRO A 217 -22.37 -7.25 -10.62
N LEU A 218 -22.42 -8.11 -11.66
CA LEU A 218 -22.88 -9.47 -11.56
C LEU A 218 -21.73 -10.36 -11.06
N ILE A 219 -22.05 -11.46 -10.37
CA ILE A 219 -21.06 -12.36 -9.78
C ILE A 219 -21.39 -13.80 -10.22
N LEU A 220 -20.48 -14.41 -10.95
CA LEU A 220 -20.52 -15.82 -11.30
C LEU A 220 -19.70 -16.62 -10.28
N LEU A 221 -20.32 -17.57 -9.62
CA LEU A 221 -19.68 -18.51 -8.68
C LEU A 221 -19.64 -19.90 -9.32
N HIS A 222 -18.45 -20.39 -9.67
CA HIS A 222 -18.29 -21.69 -10.34
C HIS A 222 -17.36 -22.61 -9.56
N GLU A 223 -17.76 -23.86 -9.40
CA GLU A 223 -17.00 -24.82 -8.58
C GLU A 223 -15.72 -25.32 -9.25
N LYS A 224 -15.74 -25.49 -10.59
CA LYS A 224 -14.65 -26.08 -11.36
C LYS A 224 -13.78 -25.04 -12.07
N LYS A 225 -12.74 -25.52 -12.73
CA LYS A 225 -11.90 -24.73 -13.63
C LYS A 225 -12.64 -24.35 -14.91
N ILE A 226 -12.32 -23.18 -15.43
CA ILE A 226 -12.83 -22.68 -16.70
C ILE A 226 -11.63 -22.49 -17.65
N SER A 227 -11.54 -23.30 -18.70
CA SER A 227 -10.45 -23.25 -19.67
C SER A 227 -10.93 -22.82 -21.06
N ALA A 228 -12.18 -23.15 -21.40
CA ALA A 228 -12.77 -22.88 -22.70
C ALA A 228 -13.66 -21.63 -22.68
N MET A 229 -13.34 -20.65 -23.54
CA MET A 229 -14.14 -19.42 -23.65
C MET A 229 -15.61 -19.69 -24.02
N ARG A 230 -15.86 -20.74 -24.79
CA ARG A 230 -17.23 -21.11 -25.24
C ARG A 230 -18.21 -21.28 -24.09
N GLU A 231 -17.74 -21.81 -22.95
CA GLU A 231 -18.59 -22.04 -21.78
C GLU A 231 -19.05 -20.74 -21.10
N LEU A 232 -18.23 -19.67 -21.21
CA LEU A 232 -18.51 -18.35 -20.63
C LEU A 232 -19.34 -17.43 -21.54
N LEU A 233 -19.40 -17.72 -22.84
CA LEU A 233 -20.05 -16.81 -23.80
C LEU A 233 -21.48 -16.41 -23.39
N PRO A 234 -22.38 -17.34 -22.99
CA PRO A 234 -23.75 -16.96 -22.64
C PRO A 234 -23.82 -15.97 -21.46
N VAL A 235 -22.94 -16.15 -20.44
CA VAL A 235 -22.89 -15.28 -19.25
C VAL A 235 -22.33 -13.91 -19.63
N LEU A 236 -21.30 -13.87 -20.46
CA LEU A 236 -20.69 -12.62 -20.93
C LEU A 236 -21.64 -11.80 -21.80
N GLU A 237 -22.38 -12.45 -22.71
CA GLU A 237 -23.39 -11.80 -23.54
C GLU A 237 -24.53 -11.21 -22.70
N GLN A 238 -24.98 -11.95 -21.68
CA GLN A 238 -26.02 -11.49 -20.76
C GLN A 238 -25.54 -10.30 -19.92
N SER A 239 -24.29 -10.34 -19.40
CA SER A 239 -23.69 -9.23 -18.65
C SER A 239 -23.51 -8.00 -19.52
N ALA A 240 -22.95 -8.17 -20.73
CA ALA A 240 -22.73 -7.09 -21.69
C ALA A 240 -24.06 -6.47 -22.16
N GLY A 241 -25.09 -7.30 -22.40
CA GLY A 241 -26.43 -6.85 -22.77
C GLY A 241 -27.11 -5.98 -21.71
N GLN A 242 -26.77 -6.16 -20.43
CA GLN A 242 -27.21 -5.31 -19.32
C GLN A 242 -26.28 -4.12 -19.05
N GLY A 243 -25.12 -4.05 -19.70
CA GLY A 243 -24.11 -3.02 -19.45
C GLY A 243 -23.44 -3.13 -18.06
N ARG A 244 -23.66 -4.25 -17.35
CA ARG A 244 -23.11 -4.49 -16.01
C ARG A 244 -21.73 -5.14 -16.07
N ALA A 245 -20.90 -4.86 -15.09
CA ALA A 245 -19.63 -5.54 -14.91
C ALA A 245 -19.84 -6.98 -14.42
N LEU A 246 -18.90 -7.89 -14.69
CA LEU A 246 -18.93 -9.27 -14.25
C LEU A 246 -17.69 -9.61 -13.44
N LEU A 247 -17.88 -10.12 -12.22
CA LEU A 247 -16.84 -10.82 -11.47
C LEU A 247 -17.03 -12.33 -11.68
N ILE A 248 -15.96 -13.03 -12.04
CA ILE A 248 -15.95 -14.49 -12.16
C ILE A 248 -15.10 -15.05 -11.04
N ILE A 249 -15.70 -15.88 -10.18
CA ILE A 249 -15.05 -16.62 -9.11
C ILE A 249 -15.13 -18.11 -9.45
N ALA A 250 -14.00 -18.73 -9.79
CA ALA A 250 -13.95 -20.14 -10.16
C ALA A 250 -12.75 -20.82 -9.49
N GLU A 251 -12.70 -22.17 -9.52
CA GLU A 251 -11.52 -22.89 -9.02
C GLU A 251 -10.23 -22.35 -9.66
N ASP A 252 -10.24 -22.18 -10.97
CA ASP A 252 -9.20 -21.50 -11.76
C ASP A 252 -9.82 -21.01 -13.08
N ILE A 253 -9.20 -20.01 -13.70
CA ILE A 253 -9.53 -19.60 -15.06
C ILE A 253 -8.20 -19.50 -15.81
N GLU A 254 -8.05 -20.35 -16.84
CA GLU A 254 -6.77 -20.53 -17.53
C GLU A 254 -6.95 -20.64 -19.05
N GLY A 255 -5.84 -20.69 -19.79
CA GLY A 255 -5.83 -20.94 -21.21
C GLY A 255 -6.57 -19.89 -22.04
N ASP A 256 -7.39 -20.36 -22.99
CA ASP A 256 -8.13 -19.52 -23.93
C ASP A 256 -9.16 -18.61 -23.24
N ALA A 257 -9.79 -19.10 -22.17
CA ALA A 257 -10.77 -18.32 -21.41
C ALA A 257 -10.14 -17.07 -20.79
N LEU A 258 -9.01 -17.21 -20.06
CA LEU A 258 -8.34 -16.07 -19.42
C LEU A 258 -7.80 -15.09 -20.47
N ALA A 259 -7.13 -15.59 -21.51
CA ALA A 259 -6.57 -14.74 -22.56
C ALA A 259 -7.66 -13.89 -23.26
N THR A 260 -8.78 -14.51 -23.56
CA THR A 260 -9.90 -13.83 -24.23
C THR A 260 -10.58 -12.81 -23.32
N LEU A 261 -10.76 -13.11 -22.03
CA LEU A 261 -11.27 -12.13 -21.05
C LEU A 261 -10.36 -10.89 -20.96
N VAL A 262 -9.04 -11.09 -20.86
CA VAL A 262 -8.07 -9.98 -20.81
C VAL A 262 -8.11 -9.13 -22.07
N VAL A 263 -8.09 -9.76 -23.26
CA VAL A 263 -8.13 -9.03 -24.55
C VAL A 263 -9.41 -8.22 -24.68
N ASN A 264 -10.58 -8.79 -24.37
CA ASN A 264 -11.84 -8.07 -24.48
C ASN A 264 -12.00 -6.96 -23.45
N LYS A 265 -11.46 -7.15 -22.24
CA LYS A 265 -11.39 -6.08 -21.23
C LYS A 265 -10.50 -4.93 -21.70
N LEU A 266 -9.32 -5.21 -22.26
CA LEU A 266 -8.41 -4.18 -22.80
C LEU A 266 -9.02 -3.42 -23.99
N ARG A 267 -9.83 -4.10 -24.81
CA ARG A 267 -10.60 -3.48 -25.90
C ARG A 267 -11.80 -2.66 -25.42
N GLY A 268 -12.15 -2.76 -24.12
CA GLY A 268 -13.31 -2.07 -23.56
C GLY A 268 -14.66 -2.67 -23.97
N THR A 269 -14.68 -3.87 -24.57
CA THR A 269 -15.92 -4.56 -24.97
C THR A 269 -16.69 -5.14 -23.82
N ILE A 270 -15.98 -5.56 -22.75
CA ILE A 270 -16.58 -6.09 -21.52
C ILE A 270 -15.89 -5.48 -20.30
N LYS A 271 -16.65 -5.31 -19.22
CA LYS A 271 -16.14 -4.96 -17.89
C LYS A 271 -16.11 -6.24 -17.07
N VAL A 272 -14.92 -6.84 -16.93
CA VAL A 272 -14.78 -8.14 -16.25
C VAL A 272 -13.56 -8.18 -15.36
N CYS A 273 -13.65 -8.92 -14.28
CA CYS A 273 -12.53 -9.37 -13.46
C CYS A 273 -12.68 -10.86 -13.17
N ALA A 274 -11.56 -11.57 -13.08
CA ALA A 274 -11.51 -13.00 -12.81
C ALA A 274 -10.59 -13.28 -11.63
N VAL A 275 -11.07 -14.07 -10.66
CA VAL A 275 -10.34 -14.43 -9.44
C VAL A 275 -10.49 -15.92 -9.16
N LYS A 276 -9.52 -16.50 -8.43
CA LYS A 276 -9.64 -17.88 -7.94
C LYS A 276 -10.57 -17.94 -6.73
N ALA A 277 -11.34 -19.00 -6.64
CA ALA A 277 -12.09 -19.30 -5.42
C ALA A 277 -11.14 -19.57 -4.25
N PRO A 278 -11.46 -19.08 -3.03
CA PRO A 278 -10.65 -19.30 -1.85
C PRO A 278 -10.73 -20.76 -1.38
N ALA A 279 -9.69 -21.22 -0.68
CA ALA A 279 -9.52 -22.57 -0.15
C ALA A 279 -9.50 -23.69 -1.22
N PHE A 280 -9.63 -24.96 -0.80
CA PHE A 280 -9.56 -26.15 -1.65
C PHE A 280 -10.59 -27.19 -1.18
N GLY A 281 -10.99 -28.08 -2.10
CA GLY A 281 -11.91 -29.21 -1.80
C GLY A 281 -13.24 -28.75 -1.19
N ASP A 282 -13.72 -29.45 -0.17
CA ASP A 282 -15.01 -29.17 0.46
C ASP A 282 -15.09 -27.80 1.13
N ARG A 283 -13.94 -27.27 1.60
CA ARG A 283 -13.91 -25.92 2.15
C ARG A 283 -14.15 -24.87 1.08
N ARG A 284 -13.64 -25.06 -0.13
CA ARG A 284 -13.92 -24.17 -1.26
C ARG A 284 -15.42 -24.16 -1.58
N LYS A 285 -16.04 -25.34 -1.63
CA LYS A 285 -17.50 -25.46 -1.83
C LYS A 285 -18.27 -24.68 -0.78
N ALA A 286 -17.91 -24.86 0.49
CA ALA A 286 -18.56 -24.20 1.60
C ALA A 286 -18.41 -22.66 1.56
N ILE A 287 -17.25 -22.14 1.15
CA ILE A 287 -17.04 -20.68 1.01
C ILE A 287 -17.77 -20.14 -0.23
N LEU A 288 -17.80 -20.87 -1.34
CA LEU A 288 -18.61 -20.48 -2.49
C LEU A 288 -20.10 -20.40 -2.15
N GLU A 289 -20.61 -21.30 -1.30
CA GLU A 289 -21.99 -21.22 -0.78
C GLU A 289 -22.19 -20.00 0.14
N ASP A 290 -21.19 -19.65 0.98
CA ASP A 290 -21.25 -18.44 1.81
C ASP A 290 -21.33 -17.19 0.92
N LEU A 291 -20.52 -17.14 -0.16
CA LEU A 291 -20.54 -16.08 -1.16
C LEU A 291 -21.89 -16.03 -1.92
N ALA A 292 -22.48 -17.20 -2.25
CA ALA A 292 -23.77 -17.27 -2.91
C ALA A 292 -24.89 -16.67 -2.03
N VAL A 293 -24.90 -17.03 -0.74
CA VAL A 293 -25.86 -16.46 0.22
C VAL A 293 -25.65 -14.96 0.40
N LEU A 294 -24.40 -14.51 0.50
CA LEU A 294 -24.05 -13.09 0.66
C LEU A 294 -24.49 -12.25 -0.55
N THR A 295 -24.37 -12.79 -1.76
CA THR A 295 -24.57 -12.03 -3.01
C THR A 295 -25.94 -12.26 -3.64
N GLY A 296 -26.75 -13.16 -3.05
CA GLY A 296 -28.08 -13.54 -3.57
C GLY A 296 -28.04 -14.37 -4.84
N GLY A 297 -26.88 -14.96 -5.18
CA GLY A 297 -26.71 -15.86 -6.31
C GLY A 297 -26.72 -17.33 -5.90
N ARG A 298 -26.27 -18.19 -6.80
CA ARG A 298 -26.03 -19.59 -6.50
C ARG A 298 -24.72 -20.11 -7.07
N VAL A 299 -24.19 -21.16 -6.48
CA VAL A 299 -23.00 -21.86 -6.98
C VAL A 299 -23.36 -22.67 -8.21
N ILE A 300 -22.64 -22.46 -9.29
CA ILE A 300 -22.78 -23.25 -10.52
C ILE A 300 -21.88 -24.47 -10.38
N ALA A 301 -22.51 -25.62 -10.17
CA ALA A 301 -21.85 -26.90 -9.98
C ALA A 301 -22.52 -27.98 -10.83
N GLU A 302 -21.72 -28.77 -11.55
CA GLU A 302 -22.24 -29.87 -12.37
C GLU A 302 -22.85 -30.96 -11.51
N ASP A 303 -22.35 -31.17 -10.30
CA ASP A 303 -22.92 -32.14 -9.34
C ASP A 303 -24.36 -31.78 -8.96
N LEU A 304 -24.76 -30.51 -9.11
CA LEU A 304 -26.12 -30.01 -8.95
C LEU A 304 -26.92 -30.02 -10.26
N GLY A 305 -26.37 -30.57 -11.34
CA GLY A 305 -26.98 -30.62 -12.67
C GLY A 305 -26.96 -29.29 -13.43
N ILE A 306 -26.21 -28.29 -12.98
CA ILE A 306 -26.16 -26.96 -13.60
C ILE A 306 -24.86 -26.83 -14.42
N LYS A 307 -25.01 -26.71 -15.73
CA LYS A 307 -23.90 -26.46 -16.65
C LYS A 307 -23.67 -24.96 -16.81
N LEU A 308 -22.40 -24.55 -16.96
CA LEU A 308 -22.03 -23.15 -17.13
C LEU A 308 -22.70 -22.50 -18.36
N GLU A 309 -22.86 -23.25 -19.44
CA GLU A 309 -23.53 -22.79 -20.67
C GLU A 309 -25.04 -22.48 -20.49
N SER A 310 -25.68 -23.02 -19.44
CA SER A 310 -27.13 -22.86 -19.17
C SER A 310 -27.44 -21.79 -18.11
N VAL A 311 -26.42 -21.10 -17.60
CA VAL A 311 -26.57 -20.10 -16.54
C VAL A 311 -27.39 -18.91 -17.02
N GLN A 312 -28.35 -18.50 -16.18
CA GLN A 312 -29.20 -17.33 -16.41
C GLN A 312 -28.75 -16.18 -15.48
N VAL A 313 -29.10 -14.95 -15.80
CA VAL A 313 -28.81 -13.77 -14.95
C VAL A 313 -29.34 -13.94 -13.52
N THR A 314 -30.47 -14.64 -13.37
CA THR A 314 -31.08 -14.93 -12.06
C THR A 314 -30.26 -15.88 -11.19
N ASP A 315 -29.30 -16.58 -11.78
CA ASP A 315 -28.39 -17.48 -11.06
C ASP A 315 -27.16 -16.77 -10.54
N LEU A 316 -26.88 -15.59 -11.12
CA LEU A 316 -25.73 -14.76 -10.75
C LEU A 316 -26.02 -13.98 -9.47
N GLY A 317 -25.02 -13.90 -8.62
CA GLY A 317 -25.04 -12.98 -7.50
C GLY A 317 -24.82 -11.53 -7.95
N SER A 318 -25.02 -10.60 -7.04
CA SER A 318 -24.68 -9.19 -7.25
C SER A 318 -24.24 -8.51 -5.95
N ALA A 319 -23.58 -7.37 -6.08
CA ALA A 319 -23.19 -6.51 -4.98
C ALA A 319 -23.20 -5.06 -5.46
N LYS A 320 -23.18 -4.11 -4.55
CA LYS A 320 -23.07 -2.70 -4.91
C LYS A 320 -21.68 -2.38 -5.45
N ARG A 321 -20.64 -2.93 -4.81
CA ARG A 321 -19.26 -2.72 -5.23
C ARG A 321 -18.39 -3.94 -4.95
N ILE A 322 -17.41 -4.17 -5.83
CA ILE A 322 -16.36 -5.15 -5.61
C ILE A 322 -15.00 -4.48 -5.85
N ILE A 323 -14.06 -4.74 -4.95
CA ILE A 323 -12.68 -4.26 -5.03
C ILE A 323 -11.77 -5.49 -5.06
N VAL A 324 -10.97 -5.62 -6.11
CA VAL A 324 -10.00 -6.72 -6.26
C VAL A 324 -8.60 -6.12 -6.41
N ASP A 325 -7.72 -6.43 -5.49
CA ASP A 325 -6.30 -6.15 -5.60
C ASP A 325 -5.50 -7.41 -6.02
N LYS A 326 -4.18 -7.38 -5.91
CA LYS A 326 -3.32 -8.52 -6.27
C LYS A 326 -3.47 -9.71 -5.31
N ASP A 327 -3.92 -9.49 -4.09
CA ASP A 327 -3.93 -10.47 -3.00
C ASP A 327 -5.36 -10.80 -2.52
N ASN A 328 -6.30 -9.84 -2.62
CA ASN A 328 -7.62 -9.92 -1.99
C ASN A 328 -8.75 -9.55 -2.93
N THR A 329 -9.93 -10.08 -2.61
CA THR A 329 -11.22 -9.67 -3.20
C THR A 329 -12.16 -9.28 -2.08
N THR A 330 -12.68 -8.05 -2.13
CA THR A 330 -13.65 -7.49 -1.18
C THR A 330 -14.98 -7.26 -1.86
N ILE A 331 -16.03 -7.88 -1.33
CA ILE A 331 -17.43 -7.69 -1.74
C ILE A 331 -18.07 -6.74 -0.72
N VAL A 332 -18.58 -5.61 -1.19
CA VAL A 332 -19.22 -4.58 -0.37
C VAL A 332 -20.68 -4.52 -0.72
N GLU A 333 -21.55 -4.60 0.28
CA GLU A 333 -23.02 -4.54 0.17
C GLU A 333 -23.53 -5.57 -0.84
N GLY A 334 -23.36 -6.87 -0.46
CA GLY A 334 -23.90 -8.00 -1.23
C GLY A 334 -25.43 -7.97 -1.25
N ALA A 335 -26.03 -8.40 -2.36
CA ALA A 335 -27.47 -8.35 -2.57
C ALA A 335 -28.25 -9.52 -1.93
N GLY A 336 -27.60 -10.34 -1.10
CA GLY A 336 -28.23 -11.43 -0.38
C GLY A 336 -29.24 -10.93 0.68
N GLU A 337 -30.28 -11.73 0.93
CA GLU A 337 -31.25 -11.40 1.97
C GLU A 337 -30.62 -11.53 3.37
N ALA A 338 -30.72 -10.50 4.21
CA ALA A 338 -30.18 -10.50 5.57
C ALA A 338 -30.63 -11.72 6.39
N LYS A 339 -31.87 -12.18 6.20
CA LYS A 339 -32.38 -13.39 6.86
C LYS A 339 -31.66 -14.66 6.43
N ALA A 340 -31.32 -14.78 5.15
CA ALA A 340 -30.55 -15.91 4.62
C ALA A 340 -29.11 -15.90 5.16
N ILE A 341 -28.48 -14.73 5.21
CA ILE A 341 -27.14 -14.53 5.78
C ILE A 341 -27.13 -14.91 7.27
N GLN A 342 -28.10 -14.45 8.06
CA GLN A 342 -28.23 -14.81 9.46
C GLN A 342 -28.47 -16.32 9.65
N GLY A 343 -29.29 -16.95 8.79
CA GLY A 343 -29.48 -18.40 8.78
C GLY A 343 -28.17 -19.15 8.52
N ARG A 344 -27.35 -18.66 7.57
CA ARG A 344 -26.04 -19.25 7.27
C ARG A 344 -25.06 -19.10 8.43
N VAL A 345 -25.01 -17.92 9.07
CA VAL A 345 -24.25 -17.67 10.29
C VAL A 345 -24.66 -18.62 11.42
N GLY A 346 -25.96 -18.84 11.60
CA GLY A 346 -26.48 -19.80 12.56
C GLY A 346 -26.03 -21.23 12.28
N ALA A 347 -26.06 -21.66 11.02
CA ALA A 347 -25.59 -22.98 10.59
C ALA A 347 -24.08 -23.18 10.86
N ILE A 348 -23.24 -22.16 10.59
CA ILE A 348 -21.81 -22.23 10.87
C ILE A 348 -21.57 -22.32 12.40
N ARG A 349 -22.29 -21.57 13.21
CA ARG A 349 -22.20 -21.65 14.68
C ARG A 349 -22.57 -23.05 15.21
N ALA A 350 -23.58 -23.68 14.64
CA ALA A 350 -23.93 -25.06 14.99
C ALA A 350 -22.80 -26.03 14.64
N GLN A 351 -22.19 -25.91 13.45
CA GLN A 351 -21.03 -26.71 13.03
C GLN A 351 -19.83 -26.52 13.98
N ILE A 352 -19.56 -25.30 14.46
CA ILE A 352 -18.51 -25.03 15.44
C ILE A 352 -18.79 -25.77 16.76
N ALA A 353 -20.05 -25.82 17.21
CA ALA A 353 -20.43 -26.49 18.44
C ALA A 353 -20.36 -28.03 18.34
N GLU A 354 -20.54 -28.59 17.14
CA GLU A 354 -20.54 -30.03 16.88
C GLU A 354 -19.14 -30.59 16.56
N THR A 355 -18.23 -29.77 16.04
CA THR A 355 -16.90 -30.24 15.63
C THR A 355 -16.04 -30.63 16.83
N THR A 356 -15.34 -31.76 16.72
CA THR A 356 -14.36 -32.25 17.71
C THR A 356 -12.92 -31.98 17.28
N SER A 357 -12.73 -31.45 16.06
CA SER A 357 -11.42 -31.12 15.50
C SER A 357 -11.09 -29.65 15.79
N ASP A 358 -10.04 -29.40 16.54
CA ASP A 358 -9.57 -28.04 16.84
C ASP A 358 -9.26 -27.25 15.55
N TYR A 359 -8.65 -27.91 14.56
CA TYR A 359 -8.31 -27.30 13.28
C TYR A 359 -9.56 -26.94 12.44
N ASP A 360 -10.57 -27.83 12.39
CA ASP A 360 -11.82 -27.53 11.69
C ASP A 360 -12.61 -26.45 12.44
N GLY A 361 -12.58 -26.48 13.77
CA GLY A 361 -13.17 -25.44 14.60
C GLY A 361 -12.55 -24.07 14.32
N GLU A 362 -11.23 -23.97 14.23
CA GLU A 362 -10.55 -22.72 13.86
C GLU A 362 -10.98 -22.22 12.46
N LYS A 363 -11.03 -23.08 11.46
CA LYS A 363 -11.44 -22.73 10.10
C LYS A 363 -12.91 -22.35 9.99
N LEU A 364 -13.79 -22.95 10.77
CA LEU A 364 -15.19 -22.54 10.88
C LEU A 364 -15.33 -21.18 11.57
N GLN A 365 -14.51 -20.89 12.59
CA GLN A 365 -14.47 -19.58 13.24
C GLN A 365 -13.99 -18.49 12.28
N GLU A 366 -12.95 -18.72 11.47
CA GLU A 366 -12.53 -17.81 10.41
C GLU A 366 -13.66 -17.49 9.42
N ARG A 367 -14.38 -18.52 8.95
CA ARG A 367 -15.54 -18.34 8.06
C ARG A 367 -16.66 -17.53 8.72
N LEU A 368 -16.95 -17.85 9.98
CA LEU A 368 -17.96 -17.12 10.77
C LEU A 368 -17.58 -15.64 10.89
N ALA A 369 -16.32 -15.34 11.25
CA ALA A 369 -15.84 -13.97 11.39
C ALA A 369 -15.96 -13.18 10.07
N LYS A 370 -15.57 -13.79 8.95
CA LYS A 370 -15.67 -13.16 7.62
C LYS A 370 -17.11 -12.88 7.18
N LEU A 371 -18.06 -13.78 7.47
CA LEU A 371 -19.44 -13.62 7.06
C LEU A 371 -20.27 -12.75 8.02
N ALA A 372 -20.03 -12.87 9.34
CA ALA A 372 -20.79 -12.15 10.36
C ALA A 372 -20.26 -10.74 10.65
N GLY A 373 -18.97 -10.47 10.34
CA GLY A 373 -18.32 -9.18 10.61
C GLY A 373 -18.77 -8.06 9.68
N GLY A 374 -19.24 -8.37 8.49
CA GLY A 374 -19.58 -7.39 7.48
C GLY A 374 -18.37 -6.57 6.99
N VAL A 375 -18.65 -5.44 6.36
CA VAL A 375 -17.65 -4.47 5.90
C VAL A 375 -18.00 -3.10 6.46
N ALA A 376 -17.05 -2.46 7.12
CA ALA A 376 -17.16 -1.05 7.50
C ALA A 376 -16.79 -0.17 6.30
N VAL A 377 -17.67 0.73 5.91
CA VAL A 377 -17.46 1.65 4.79
C VAL A 377 -17.33 3.06 5.34
N VAL A 378 -16.11 3.62 5.27
CA VAL A 378 -15.87 5.02 5.59
C VAL A 378 -16.16 5.85 4.33
N LYS A 379 -17.27 6.58 4.35
CA LYS A 379 -17.70 7.47 3.27
C LYS A 379 -17.15 8.85 3.50
N VAL A 380 -16.12 9.23 2.74
CA VAL A 380 -15.43 10.51 2.89
C VAL A 380 -16.19 11.61 2.15
N GLY A 381 -16.64 12.63 2.90
CA GLY A 381 -17.30 13.81 2.37
C GLY A 381 -16.44 15.07 2.46
N ALA A 382 -16.57 15.98 1.50
CA ALA A 382 -15.94 17.30 1.53
C ALA A 382 -16.63 18.28 0.57
N ALA A 383 -16.34 19.59 0.73
CA ALA A 383 -16.93 20.63 -0.10
C ALA A 383 -16.39 20.68 -1.54
N THR A 384 -15.18 20.14 -1.77
CA THR A 384 -14.53 20.10 -3.09
C THR A 384 -13.93 18.73 -3.35
N GLU A 385 -13.84 18.34 -4.61
CA GLU A 385 -13.23 17.08 -5.03
C GLU A 385 -11.75 16.97 -4.58
N THR A 386 -11.00 18.08 -4.65
CA THR A 386 -9.60 18.11 -4.20
C THR A 386 -9.50 17.86 -2.69
N ALA A 387 -10.35 18.49 -1.87
CA ALA A 387 -10.37 18.25 -0.43
C ALA A 387 -10.81 16.82 -0.10
N MET A 388 -11.81 16.29 -0.80
CA MET A 388 -12.29 14.93 -0.61
C MET A 388 -11.18 13.89 -0.89
N LYS A 389 -10.44 14.05 -1.99
CA LYS A 389 -9.30 13.18 -2.32
C LYS A 389 -8.19 13.26 -1.27
N GLU A 390 -7.90 14.44 -0.75
CA GLU A 390 -6.90 14.62 0.32
C GLU A 390 -7.33 13.92 1.61
N ILE A 391 -8.58 14.12 2.05
CA ILE A 391 -9.11 13.45 3.24
C ILE A 391 -9.14 11.94 3.05
N LYS A 392 -9.55 11.45 1.87
CA LYS A 392 -9.57 10.02 1.55
C LYS A 392 -8.19 9.38 1.70
N MET A 393 -7.14 10.00 1.15
CA MET A 393 -5.77 9.50 1.32
C MET A 393 -5.38 9.42 2.80
N ARG A 394 -5.66 10.44 3.60
CA ARG A 394 -5.38 10.43 5.05
C ARG A 394 -6.14 9.33 5.80
N VAL A 395 -7.40 9.08 5.44
CA VAL A 395 -8.20 8.00 6.02
C VAL A 395 -7.62 6.64 5.66
N GLU A 396 -7.16 6.45 4.42
CA GLU A 396 -6.52 5.22 3.94
C GLU A 396 -5.18 4.96 4.65
N ASP A 397 -4.33 5.98 4.81
CA ASP A 397 -3.07 5.90 5.56
C ASP A 397 -3.35 5.52 7.02
N ALA A 398 -4.32 6.20 7.67
CA ALA A 398 -4.72 5.91 9.04
C ALA A 398 -5.24 4.47 9.21
N LEU A 399 -6.04 3.98 8.26
CA LEU A 399 -6.53 2.61 8.25
C LEU A 399 -5.39 1.59 8.14
N ASN A 400 -4.45 1.81 7.21
CA ASN A 400 -3.31 0.92 6.99
C ASN A 400 -2.37 0.91 8.19
N ALA A 401 -2.06 2.08 8.76
CA ALA A 401 -1.27 2.19 9.98
C ALA A 401 -1.93 1.45 11.16
N THR A 402 -3.26 1.56 11.30
CA THR A 402 -4.01 0.89 12.36
C THR A 402 -3.99 -0.63 12.19
N LYS A 403 -4.15 -1.13 10.96
CA LYS A 403 -3.98 -2.57 10.63
C LYS A 403 -2.56 -3.05 10.94
N ALA A 404 -1.54 -2.28 10.57
CA ALA A 404 -0.14 -2.60 10.85
C ALA A 404 0.14 -2.66 12.36
N ALA A 405 -0.43 -1.74 13.14
CA ALA A 405 -0.32 -1.73 14.61
C ALA A 405 -1.02 -2.94 15.25
N ALA A 406 -2.17 -3.34 14.75
CA ALA A 406 -2.87 -4.53 15.21
C ALA A 406 -2.08 -5.82 14.94
N GLN A 407 -1.32 -5.88 13.84
CA GLN A 407 -0.50 -7.03 13.46
C GLN A 407 0.78 -7.17 14.28
N GLU A 408 1.59 -6.11 14.39
CA GLU A 408 2.93 -6.18 14.95
C GLU A 408 3.15 -5.28 16.19
N GLY A 409 2.09 -4.61 16.66
CA GLY A 409 2.19 -3.72 17.81
C GLY A 409 2.72 -2.34 17.49
N ILE A 410 3.04 -1.61 18.53
CA ILE A 410 3.39 -0.18 18.51
C ILE A 410 4.73 0.10 19.20
N VAL A 411 5.38 1.16 18.75
CA VAL A 411 6.60 1.73 19.33
C VAL A 411 6.40 3.25 19.59
N PRO A 412 7.26 3.91 20.38
CA PRO A 412 7.22 5.37 20.51
C PRO A 412 7.37 6.05 19.15
N GLY A 413 6.48 6.98 18.84
CA GLY A 413 6.47 7.70 17.56
C GLY A 413 7.47 8.83 17.46
N GLY A 414 7.28 9.71 16.46
CA GLY A 414 8.09 10.91 16.28
C GLY A 414 9.56 10.66 15.98
N GLY A 415 9.92 9.46 15.48
CA GLY A 415 11.29 9.04 15.22
C GLY A 415 12.08 8.58 16.47
N VAL A 416 11.45 8.57 17.66
CA VAL A 416 12.11 8.17 18.91
C VAL A 416 12.49 6.69 18.89
N ALA A 417 11.63 5.80 18.37
CA ALA A 417 11.94 4.37 18.27
C ALA A 417 13.23 4.11 17.47
N LEU A 418 13.42 4.80 16.34
CA LEU A 418 14.63 4.71 15.52
C LEU A 418 15.86 5.21 16.28
N MET A 419 15.75 6.31 17.02
CA MET A 419 16.81 6.81 17.89
C MET A 419 17.20 5.84 19.01
N ARG A 420 16.23 5.10 19.56
CA ARG A 420 16.50 4.05 20.55
C ARG A 420 17.14 2.82 19.94
N ALA A 421 16.67 2.41 18.75
CA ALA A 421 17.26 1.30 18.00
C ALA A 421 18.72 1.59 17.58
N ALA A 422 19.08 2.84 17.32
CA ALA A 422 20.45 3.24 17.02
C ALA A 422 21.44 2.83 18.12
N LYS A 423 21.04 2.80 19.40
CA LYS A 423 21.89 2.37 20.51
C LYS A 423 22.28 0.89 20.46
N ALA A 424 21.49 0.04 19.81
CA ALA A 424 21.86 -1.36 19.59
C ALA A 424 23.06 -1.48 18.65
N LEU A 425 23.22 -0.55 17.72
CA LEU A 425 24.30 -0.52 16.75
C LEU A 425 25.67 -0.16 17.39
N ASP A 426 25.67 0.56 18.51
CA ASP A 426 26.89 0.91 19.25
C ASP A 426 27.59 -0.33 19.85
N LYS A 427 26.88 -1.48 19.90
CA LYS A 427 27.40 -2.78 20.39
C LYS A 427 27.90 -3.69 19.28
N LEU A 428 27.69 -3.31 18.02
CA LEU A 428 28.15 -4.08 16.86
C LEU A 428 29.60 -3.72 16.54
N GLU A 429 30.52 -4.58 16.93
CA GLU A 429 31.94 -4.47 16.61
C GLU A 429 32.30 -5.53 15.57
N VAL A 430 32.92 -5.10 14.47
CA VAL A 430 33.41 -5.95 13.39
C VAL A 430 34.86 -5.56 13.04
N GLU A 431 35.65 -6.54 12.65
CA GLU A 431 37.09 -6.33 12.33
C GLU A 431 37.29 -5.52 11.03
N ASP A 432 36.39 -5.67 10.04
CA ASP A 432 36.45 -4.93 8.77
C ASP A 432 36.01 -3.46 9.01
N GLY A 433 36.96 -2.53 8.84
CA GLY A 433 36.73 -1.10 9.06
C GLY A 433 35.69 -0.48 8.14
N ASP A 434 35.55 -0.98 6.90
CA ASP A 434 34.55 -0.49 5.96
C ASP A 434 33.16 -1.03 6.30
N VAL A 435 33.06 -2.30 6.78
CA VAL A 435 31.80 -2.84 7.33
C VAL A 435 31.38 -2.03 8.57
N GLN A 436 32.32 -1.73 9.47
CA GLN A 436 32.05 -0.88 10.64
C GLN A 436 31.59 0.52 10.24
N THR A 437 32.13 1.06 9.17
CA THR A 437 31.69 2.34 8.61
C THR A 437 30.27 2.26 8.06
N GLY A 438 29.90 1.16 7.41
CA GLY A 438 28.52 0.88 6.98
C GLY A 438 27.54 0.90 8.16
N ILE A 439 27.90 0.30 9.30
CA ILE A 439 27.10 0.32 10.53
C ILE A 439 26.92 1.77 11.05
N ARG A 440 28.01 2.56 11.06
CA ARG A 440 27.96 3.98 11.49
C ARG A 440 27.09 4.84 10.58
N ILE A 441 27.05 4.56 9.27
CA ILE A 441 26.19 5.26 8.30
C ILE A 441 24.71 5.07 8.70
N VAL A 442 24.28 3.84 8.98
CA VAL A 442 22.89 3.57 9.40
C VAL A 442 22.61 4.23 10.75
N ARG A 443 23.52 4.08 11.73
CA ARG A 443 23.37 4.73 13.04
C ARG A 443 23.08 6.22 12.91
N ARG A 444 23.83 6.90 12.05
CA ARG A 444 23.63 8.32 11.77
C ARG A 444 22.31 8.61 11.07
N ALA A 445 21.93 7.75 10.11
CA ALA A 445 20.69 7.92 9.34
C ALA A 445 19.44 7.76 10.19
N LEU A 446 19.47 6.94 11.25
CA LEU A 446 18.33 6.72 12.16
C LEU A 446 17.89 7.98 12.92
N GLU A 447 18.72 9.02 12.99
CA GLU A 447 18.36 10.31 13.57
C GLU A 447 17.53 11.20 12.61
N GLU A 448 17.67 10.99 11.30
CA GLU A 448 17.13 11.93 10.30
C GLU A 448 15.61 12.08 10.34
N PRO A 449 14.78 11.04 10.55
CA PRO A 449 13.33 11.23 10.64
C PRO A 449 12.94 12.20 11.77
N LEU A 450 13.49 12.04 12.97
CA LEU A 450 13.23 12.94 14.09
C LEU A 450 13.73 14.36 13.79
N ARG A 451 14.93 14.50 13.19
CA ARG A 451 15.49 15.80 12.80
C ARG A 451 14.57 16.52 11.82
N ARG A 452 14.00 15.80 10.84
CA ARG A 452 13.10 16.39 9.83
C ARG A 452 11.77 16.80 10.44
N ILE A 453 11.22 15.98 11.34
CA ILE A 453 10.00 16.33 12.09
C ILE A 453 10.21 17.63 12.89
N ALA A 454 11.34 17.75 13.58
CA ALA A 454 11.71 18.95 14.33
C ALA A 454 11.88 20.19 13.41
N GLU A 455 12.63 20.06 12.31
CA GLU A 455 12.83 21.13 11.33
C GLU A 455 11.52 21.62 10.70
N ASN A 456 10.63 20.69 10.33
CA ASN A 456 9.30 21.06 9.82
C ASN A 456 8.44 21.77 10.88
N ALA A 457 8.73 21.55 12.16
CA ALA A 457 8.09 22.25 13.27
C ALA A 457 8.75 23.60 13.63
N GLY A 458 9.85 23.97 12.94
CA GLY A 458 10.60 25.19 13.21
C GLY A 458 11.60 25.07 14.36
N ILE A 459 11.97 23.85 14.75
CA ILE A 459 12.93 23.52 15.80
C ILE A 459 14.21 22.99 15.16
N ASP A 460 15.40 23.39 15.68
CA ASP A 460 16.67 22.85 15.18
C ASP A 460 16.73 21.33 15.37
N GLY A 461 16.89 20.60 14.25
CA GLY A 461 16.88 19.14 14.23
C GLY A 461 18.07 18.53 15.00
N ALA A 462 19.24 19.19 15.02
CA ALA A 462 20.39 18.67 15.75
C ALA A 462 20.21 18.81 17.27
N ILE A 463 19.64 19.95 17.71
CA ILE A 463 19.31 20.17 19.12
C ILE A 463 18.23 19.17 19.57
N ALA A 464 17.21 18.97 18.75
CA ALA A 464 16.14 18.02 19.05
C ALA A 464 16.68 16.58 19.19
N ALA A 465 17.51 16.13 18.25
CA ALA A 465 18.12 14.81 18.27
C ALA A 465 19.00 14.62 19.53
N GLY A 466 19.87 15.58 19.86
CA GLY A 466 20.70 15.52 21.05
C GLY A 466 19.89 15.39 22.34
N ARG A 467 18.85 16.22 22.53
CA ARG A 467 17.98 16.15 23.71
C ARG A 467 17.25 14.80 23.83
N VAL A 468 16.81 14.22 22.70
CA VAL A 468 16.17 12.93 22.68
C VAL A 468 17.17 11.81 22.94
N GLU A 469 18.40 11.90 22.44
CA GLU A 469 19.48 10.94 22.70
C GLU A 469 19.83 10.84 24.20
N ASP A 470 19.91 11.99 24.89
CA ASP A 470 20.15 12.08 26.33
C ASP A 470 18.98 11.56 27.19
N SER A 471 17.78 11.48 26.63
CA SER A 471 16.60 11.02 27.31
C SER A 471 16.47 9.48 27.27
N LYS A 472 15.59 8.91 28.11
CA LYS A 472 15.36 7.45 28.21
C LYS A 472 13.91 7.09 27.86
N GLY A 473 13.70 5.83 27.49
CA GLY A 473 12.36 5.27 27.26
C GLY A 473 11.65 5.93 26.10
N ALA A 474 10.38 6.24 26.29
CA ALA A 474 9.52 6.86 25.26
C ALA A 474 9.59 8.40 25.23
N LYS A 475 10.47 9.01 26.04
CA LYS A 475 10.58 10.48 26.08
C LYS A 475 11.18 11.02 24.78
N GLY A 476 10.43 11.94 24.15
CA GLY A 476 10.79 12.55 22.86
C GLY A 476 10.17 13.93 22.66
N LEU A 477 10.35 14.49 21.47
CA LEU A 477 9.79 15.77 21.09
C LEU A 477 8.36 15.58 20.56
N ASN A 478 7.38 16.18 21.23
CA ASN A 478 6.06 16.42 20.65
C ASN A 478 6.16 17.64 19.71
N ALA A 479 6.29 17.39 18.42
CA ALA A 479 6.50 18.44 17.44
C ALA A 479 5.24 19.33 17.22
N ALA A 480 4.06 18.90 17.68
CA ALA A 480 2.85 19.71 17.63
C ALA A 480 2.91 20.85 18.66
N THR A 481 3.36 20.55 19.90
CA THR A 481 3.44 21.51 21.02
C THR A 481 4.82 22.15 21.18
N GLY A 482 5.89 21.44 20.78
CA GLY A 482 7.29 21.80 21.01
C GLY A 482 7.83 21.30 22.35
N GLU A 483 7.07 20.50 23.11
CA GLU A 483 7.46 19.99 24.42
C GLU A 483 8.16 18.64 24.35
N TYR A 484 8.95 18.31 25.38
CA TYR A 484 9.65 17.03 25.51
C TYR A 484 8.98 16.20 26.61
N GLU A 485 8.20 15.21 26.23
CA GLU A 485 7.36 14.39 27.10
C GLU A 485 7.43 12.90 26.76
N ASP A 486 6.73 12.06 27.53
CA ASP A 486 6.55 10.64 27.18
C ASP A 486 5.54 10.52 26.03
N LEU A 487 6.07 10.18 24.84
CA LEU A 487 5.26 10.14 23.62
C LEU A 487 4.23 9.02 23.63
N VAL A 488 4.50 7.89 24.32
CA VAL A 488 3.50 6.82 24.43
C VAL A 488 2.34 7.27 25.32
N ALA A 489 2.64 7.93 26.44
CA ALA A 489 1.60 8.50 27.31
C ALA A 489 0.81 9.63 26.62
N ALA A 490 1.47 10.39 25.73
CA ALA A 490 0.83 11.45 24.92
C ALA A 490 0.05 10.91 23.70
N GLY A 491 0.04 9.58 23.48
CA GLY A 491 -0.63 8.96 22.32
C GLY A 491 0.13 9.13 20.99
N ILE A 492 1.40 9.55 21.02
CA ILE A 492 2.25 9.69 19.83
C ILE A 492 3.02 8.38 19.63
N ILE A 493 2.41 7.48 18.88
CA ILE A 493 2.88 6.10 18.70
C ILE A 493 2.86 5.73 17.21
N ASP A 494 3.85 4.95 16.79
CA ASP A 494 3.99 4.46 15.42
C ASP A 494 3.81 2.93 15.38
N PRO A 495 3.22 2.35 14.30
CA PRO A 495 3.19 0.91 14.12
C PRO A 495 4.59 0.34 13.90
N THR A 496 4.95 -0.72 14.61
CA THR A 496 6.27 -1.36 14.48
C THR A 496 6.53 -1.81 13.05
N LYS A 497 5.54 -2.41 12.40
CA LYS A 497 5.62 -2.85 10.99
C LYS A 497 5.98 -1.72 10.05
N VAL A 498 5.38 -0.53 10.21
CA VAL A 498 5.66 0.65 9.38
C VAL A 498 7.12 1.09 9.54
N VAL A 499 7.58 1.24 10.79
CA VAL A 499 8.93 1.74 11.09
C VAL A 499 10.01 0.77 10.60
N ARG A 500 9.85 -0.54 10.86
CA ARG A 500 10.84 -1.53 10.41
C ARG A 500 10.89 -1.69 8.89
N THR A 501 9.71 -1.70 8.23
CA THR A 501 9.63 -1.81 6.76
C THR A 501 10.28 -0.60 6.08
N ALA A 502 10.04 0.61 6.60
CA ALA A 502 10.68 1.82 6.11
C ALA A 502 12.22 1.72 6.16
N LEU A 503 12.77 1.23 7.29
CA LEU A 503 14.21 1.05 7.45
C LEU A 503 14.77 -0.04 6.52
N GLN A 504 14.11 -1.20 6.44
CA GLN A 504 14.54 -2.33 5.61
C GLN A 504 14.61 -1.95 4.12
N ASN A 505 13.56 -1.31 3.60
CA ASN A 505 13.50 -0.89 2.20
C ASN A 505 14.53 0.23 1.91
N ALA A 506 14.69 1.18 2.82
CA ALA A 506 15.68 2.24 2.69
C ALA A 506 17.12 1.69 2.65
N ALA A 507 17.47 0.79 3.57
CA ALA A 507 18.79 0.17 3.64
C ALA A 507 19.09 -0.70 2.41
N SER A 508 18.12 -1.48 1.95
CA SER A 508 18.23 -2.33 0.77
C SER A 508 18.57 -1.54 -0.49
N ILE A 509 17.75 -0.54 -0.81
CA ILE A 509 17.92 0.25 -2.04
C ILE A 509 19.15 1.18 -1.95
N ALA A 510 19.36 1.83 -0.81
CA ALA A 510 20.56 2.67 -0.64
C ALA A 510 21.86 1.85 -0.73
N GLY A 511 21.87 0.64 -0.15
CA GLY A 511 22.98 -0.29 -0.26
C GLY A 511 23.28 -0.69 -1.71
N LEU A 512 22.25 -1.03 -2.49
CA LEU A 512 22.40 -1.35 -3.92
C LEU A 512 22.93 -0.15 -4.72
N LEU A 513 22.41 1.05 -4.48
CA LEU A 513 22.89 2.26 -5.15
C LEU A 513 24.37 2.54 -4.86
N LEU A 514 24.85 2.27 -3.66
CA LEU A 514 26.26 2.47 -3.30
C LEU A 514 27.21 1.57 -4.06
N THR A 515 26.79 0.36 -4.41
CA THR A 515 27.60 -0.62 -5.17
C THR A 515 27.59 -0.36 -6.67
N THR A 516 26.80 0.60 -7.15
CA THR A 516 26.72 0.93 -8.58
C THR A 516 27.99 1.65 -9.03
N ASP A 517 28.65 1.13 -10.07
CA ASP A 517 29.84 1.73 -10.68
C ASP A 517 29.61 2.29 -12.09
N ALA A 518 28.56 1.84 -12.76
CA ALA A 518 28.16 2.32 -14.08
C ALA A 518 26.65 2.59 -14.15
N ALA A 519 26.25 3.66 -14.80
CA ALA A 519 24.88 3.99 -15.15
C ALA A 519 24.74 4.04 -16.68
N VAL A 520 23.74 3.37 -17.21
CA VAL A 520 23.50 3.23 -18.66
C VAL A 520 22.14 3.79 -19.01
N THR A 521 22.10 4.76 -19.91
CA THR A 521 20.84 5.37 -20.41
C THR A 521 20.76 5.31 -21.93
N ASP A 522 19.59 5.59 -22.48
CA ASP A 522 19.45 5.83 -23.93
C ASP A 522 20.08 7.17 -24.30
N ALA A 523 20.92 7.19 -25.33
CA ALA A 523 21.47 8.43 -25.86
C ALA A 523 20.34 9.34 -26.34
N PRO A 524 20.50 10.68 -26.23
CA PRO A 524 19.51 11.62 -26.76
C PRO A 524 19.32 11.39 -28.27
N GLU A 525 18.09 11.28 -28.72
CA GLU A 525 17.83 11.26 -30.16
C GLU A 525 18.30 12.59 -30.77
N PRO A 526 19.09 12.55 -31.86
CA PRO A 526 19.44 13.78 -32.57
C PRO A 526 18.14 14.49 -33.00
N LYS A 527 17.99 15.75 -32.62
CA LYS A 527 16.87 16.57 -33.12
C LYS A 527 16.88 16.47 -34.64
N ARG A 528 15.87 15.81 -35.23
CA ARG A 528 15.64 15.87 -36.66
C ARG A 528 15.55 17.33 -37.01
N ALA A 529 16.49 17.84 -37.85
CA ALA A 529 16.40 19.16 -38.42
C ALA A 529 15.04 19.28 -39.11
N ALA A 530 14.28 20.33 -38.78
CA ALA A 530 13.05 20.62 -39.49
C ALA A 530 13.38 20.66 -41.00
N PRO A 531 12.57 20.03 -41.87
CA PRO A 531 12.79 20.10 -43.31
C PRO A 531 12.85 21.57 -43.67
N GLN A 532 13.98 22.01 -44.24
CA GLN A 532 14.08 23.34 -44.85
C GLN A 532 13.04 23.37 -45.93
N GLY A 533 12.01 24.21 -45.76
CA GLY A 533 11.04 24.50 -46.79
C GLY A 533 11.80 25.00 -48.02
N HIS A 534 11.71 24.24 -49.13
CA HIS A 534 12.10 24.75 -50.43
C HIS A 534 11.23 25.98 -50.69
N GLY A 535 11.92 27.13 -50.85
CA GLY A 535 11.31 28.36 -51.30
C GLY A 535 10.58 28.11 -52.60
N GLY A 536 9.27 28.41 -52.61
CA GLY A 536 8.50 28.46 -53.83
C GLY A 536 9.10 29.49 -54.75
N GLU A 537 9.45 29.06 -55.95
CA GLU A 537 9.70 29.98 -57.07
C GLU A 537 8.39 30.71 -57.38
N ASP A 538 8.47 32.06 -57.35
CA ASP A 538 7.47 32.93 -57.86
C ASP A 538 7.27 32.62 -59.37
N TYR A 539 6.09 32.18 -59.73
CA TYR A 539 5.61 32.29 -61.10
C TYR A 539 4.63 33.48 -61.20
N ASP A 540 5.16 34.59 -61.65
CA ASP A 540 4.36 35.68 -62.28
C ASP A 540 3.60 35.13 -63.51
N TYR A 541 2.26 35.19 -63.46
CA TYR A 541 1.40 35.51 -64.56
C TYR A 541 0.04 35.98 -64.02
#